data_6b13d1d8291fc709d2a0af5307185f52
#
_entry.id   6b13d1d8291fc709d2a0af5307185f52
#
_cell.length_a   1.000
_cell.length_b   1.000
_cell.length_c   1.000
_cell.angle_alpha   90.00
_cell.angle_beta   90.00
_cell.angle_gamma   90.00
#
_symmetry.space_group_name_H-M   'P 1'
#
loop_
_entity.id
_entity.type
_entity.pdbx_description
1 polymer ?
#
loop_
_entity_poly.entity_id
_entity_poly.type
_entity_poly.pdbx_seq_one_letter_code
_entity_poly.pdbx_strand_id
1 'polypeptide(L)'
;HPNTGEEYALARTEKKQGLGHSGFEISASADITLLQDLSRRDLTINAIALSPDGEFFDPHNGLEDLSNKVLRHVSEAFVEDPLRFFRVARFASQLPGFSMAQETSFLMRQMYRLGSLDELSGERIWQEFLKALQAPEPNRWFETLSDVQAYDPWFGVFSGKTFKIAPGSAIERFALLPLSEEEILTFSGMLKIPKEFSQAALDRVRHLEYFNSNSPDEANLAVYYDHLVALKALHNPFRLFFLLDFIQDVSLRDEWRSKSSHTLDVIKEHKENIETEASSLLGQEKGERIKHARLKVIQDQFER
;
A
#
# COMPACT_ATOMS: atom_id res chain seq x y z
N HIS A 1 -28.15 4.02 2.23
CA HIS A 1 -29.17 4.23 3.26
C HIS A 1 -28.47 4.55 4.60
N PRO A 2 -28.80 5.68 5.27
CA PRO A 2 -28.02 6.16 6.42
C PRO A 2 -28.05 5.20 7.63
N ASN A 3 -29.07 4.36 7.77
CA ASN A 3 -29.20 3.44 8.91
C ASN A 3 -28.70 2.03 8.62
N THR A 4 -28.68 1.59 7.37
CA THR A 4 -28.32 0.21 6.99
C THR A 4 -26.99 0.13 6.25
N GLY A 5 -26.48 1.26 5.76
CA GLY A 5 -25.28 1.29 4.90
C GLY A 5 -25.51 0.73 3.49
N GLU A 6 -26.73 0.34 3.15
CA GLU A 6 -27.08 -0.17 1.83
C GLU A 6 -26.98 0.92 0.78
N GLU A 7 -26.38 0.59 -0.36
CA GLU A 7 -26.28 1.49 -1.49
C GLU A 7 -27.48 1.30 -2.45
N TYR A 8 -28.16 2.40 -2.73
CA TYR A 8 -29.25 2.44 -3.71
C TYR A 8 -28.80 3.24 -4.92
N ALA A 9 -28.82 2.63 -6.09
CA ALA A 9 -28.48 3.29 -7.34
C ALA A 9 -29.48 2.91 -8.43
N LEU A 10 -29.76 3.86 -9.33
CA LEU A 10 -30.48 3.55 -10.56
C LEU A 10 -29.60 2.73 -11.49
N ALA A 11 -30.21 1.85 -12.26
CA ALA A 11 -29.53 1.22 -13.40
C ALA A 11 -28.97 2.31 -14.31
N ARG A 12 -27.74 2.13 -14.79
CA ARG A 12 -27.04 3.14 -15.58
C ARG A 12 -26.25 2.51 -16.71
N THR A 13 -26.08 3.27 -17.77
CA THR A 13 -25.10 2.99 -18.83
C THR A 13 -23.97 4.00 -18.75
N GLU A 14 -22.78 3.58 -19.13
CA GLU A 14 -21.59 4.42 -19.20
C GLU A 14 -21.11 4.39 -20.64
N LYS A 15 -20.98 5.58 -21.27
CA LYS A 15 -20.39 5.72 -22.61
C LYS A 15 -19.11 6.51 -22.51
N LYS A 16 -18.02 5.95 -23.03
CA LYS A 16 -16.75 6.68 -23.13
C LYS A 16 -16.89 7.74 -24.24
N GLN A 17 -16.79 9.03 -23.87
CA GLN A 17 -16.79 10.16 -24.82
C GLN A 17 -15.47 10.92 -24.87
N GLY A 18 -14.48 10.58 -23.99
CA GLY A 18 -13.19 11.27 -23.89
C GLY A 18 -12.13 10.45 -23.20
N LEU A 19 -10.94 11.05 -23.01
CA LEU A 19 -9.83 10.44 -22.30
C LEU A 19 -9.99 10.57 -20.79
N GLY A 20 -9.59 9.55 -20.05
CA GLY A 20 -9.56 9.54 -18.57
C GLY A 20 -10.91 9.33 -17.90
N HIS A 21 -10.95 9.49 -16.57
CA HIS A 21 -12.14 9.22 -15.73
C HIS A 21 -13.30 10.20 -15.97
N SER A 22 -13.03 11.45 -16.31
CA SER A 22 -14.04 12.46 -16.66
C SER A 22 -14.62 12.30 -18.07
N GLY A 23 -14.11 11.33 -18.83
CA GLY A 23 -14.56 11.05 -20.20
C GLY A 23 -15.75 10.10 -20.31
N PHE A 24 -16.41 9.74 -19.22
CA PHE A 24 -17.63 8.92 -19.24
C PHE A 24 -18.88 9.79 -19.12
N GLU A 25 -19.77 9.67 -20.08
CA GLU A 25 -21.15 10.12 -19.93
C GLU A 25 -21.93 9.02 -19.19
N ILE A 26 -22.32 9.32 -17.95
CA ILE A 26 -23.17 8.43 -17.17
C ILE A 26 -24.62 8.80 -17.44
N SER A 27 -25.35 7.91 -18.10
CA SER A 27 -26.79 8.03 -18.26
C SER A 27 -27.48 7.10 -17.27
N ALA A 28 -28.19 7.67 -16.30
CA ALA A 28 -29.05 6.93 -15.39
C ALA A 28 -30.50 7.24 -15.75
N SER A 29 -31.23 6.23 -16.21
CA SER A 29 -32.61 6.35 -16.60
C SER A 29 -33.40 5.11 -16.18
N ALA A 30 -34.70 5.27 -15.92
CA ALA A 30 -35.59 4.17 -15.62
C ALA A 30 -35.79 3.22 -16.84
N ASP A 31 -35.39 3.65 -18.04
CA ASP A 31 -35.48 2.86 -19.26
C ASP A 31 -34.28 1.87 -19.43
N ILE A 32 -33.24 2.01 -18.61
CA ILE A 32 -32.08 1.12 -18.65
C ILE A 32 -32.43 -0.20 -17.99
N THR A 33 -32.33 -1.27 -18.74
CA THR A 33 -32.66 -2.61 -18.25
C THR A 33 -31.58 -3.14 -17.30
N LEU A 34 -31.95 -4.06 -16.40
CA LEU A 34 -31.02 -4.75 -15.52
C LEU A 34 -29.93 -5.48 -16.32
N LEU A 35 -30.26 -6.08 -17.45
CA LEU A 35 -29.28 -6.72 -18.33
C LEU A 35 -28.22 -5.73 -18.82
N GLN A 36 -28.61 -4.52 -19.23
CA GLN A 36 -27.66 -3.49 -19.67
C GLN A 36 -26.75 -3.04 -18.53
N ASP A 37 -27.28 -2.89 -17.30
CA ASP A 37 -26.46 -2.54 -16.13
C ASP A 37 -25.45 -3.65 -15.78
N LEU A 38 -25.87 -4.91 -15.82
CA LEU A 38 -24.99 -6.05 -15.55
C LEU A 38 -23.92 -6.23 -16.64
N SER A 39 -24.28 -6.03 -17.92
CA SER A 39 -23.38 -6.24 -19.07
C SER A 39 -22.20 -5.27 -19.12
N ARG A 40 -22.28 -4.11 -18.47
CA ARG A 40 -21.18 -3.14 -18.39
C ARG A 40 -20.23 -3.37 -17.20
N ARG A 41 -20.49 -4.36 -16.35
CA ARG A 41 -19.65 -4.65 -15.16
C ARG A 41 -18.32 -5.28 -15.57
N ASP A 42 -17.40 -5.36 -14.61
CA ASP A 42 -16.05 -5.87 -14.84
C ASP A 42 -16.00 -7.39 -15.00
N LEU A 43 -16.51 -8.13 -14.01
CA LEU A 43 -16.43 -9.59 -13.95
C LEU A 43 -17.82 -10.22 -13.86
N THR A 44 -17.97 -11.41 -14.44
CA THR A 44 -19.21 -12.20 -14.41
C THR A 44 -19.72 -12.43 -13.00
N ILE A 45 -18.82 -12.73 -12.06
CA ILE A 45 -19.13 -12.92 -10.62
C ILE A 45 -19.68 -11.65 -9.95
N ASN A 46 -19.46 -10.48 -10.53
CA ASN A 46 -19.99 -9.19 -10.09
C ASN A 46 -21.23 -8.75 -10.89
N ALA A 47 -21.64 -9.56 -11.89
CA ALA A 47 -22.76 -9.29 -12.79
C ALA A 47 -23.97 -10.20 -12.51
N ILE A 48 -24.16 -10.58 -11.27
CA ILE A 48 -25.29 -11.35 -10.75
C ILE A 48 -26.19 -10.40 -9.98
N ALA A 49 -27.48 -10.50 -10.17
CA ALA A 49 -28.47 -9.80 -9.36
C ALA A 49 -29.40 -10.78 -8.65
N LEU A 50 -29.87 -10.38 -7.47
CA LEU A 50 -30.85 -11.12 -6.67
C LEU A 50 -32.13 -10.28 -6.55
N SER A 51 -33.27 -10.86 -6.91
CA SER A 51 -34.57 -10.20 -6.71
C SER A 51 -34.97 -10.18 -5.22
N PRO A 52 -35.89 -9.30 -4.82
CA PRO A 52 -36.44 -9.33 -3.46
C PRO A 52 -37.09 -10.68 -3.09
N ASP A 53 -37.57 -11.43 -4.07
CA ASP A 53 -38.19 -12.74 -3.89
C ASP A 53 -37.16 -13.89 -3.83
N GLY A 54 -35.86 -13.57 -3.94
CA GLY A 54 -34.77 -14.53 -3.85
C GLY A 54 -34.40 -15.22 -5.17
N GLU A 55 -34.88 -14.72 -6.31
CA GLU A 55 -34.54 -15.27 -7.62
C GLU A 55 -33.26 -14.62 -8.16
N PHE A 56 -32.30 -15.44 -8.62
CA PHE A 56 -31.10 -14.95 -9.28
C PHE A 56 -31.36 -14.59 -10.75
N PHE A 57 -30.85 -13.42 -11.15
CA PHE A 57 -30.72 -13.03 -12.53
C PHE A 57 -29.24 -13.00 -12.89
N ASP A 58 -28.80 -14.00 -13.65
CA ASP A 58 -27.39 -14.25 -13.99
C ASP A 58 -27.22 -14.43 -15.52
N PRO A 59 -27.31 -13.33 -16.29
CA PRO A 59 -27.25 -13.40 -17.75
C PRO A 59 -25.87 -13.72 -18.31
N HIS A 60 -24.82 -13.71 -17.46
CA HIS A 60 -23.42 -13.87 -17.86
C HIS A 60 -22.76 -15.11 -17.26
N ASN A 61 -23.52 -16.05 -16.69
CA ASN A 61 -23.04 -17.28 -16.05
C ASN A 61 -22.06 -17.01 -14.88
N GLY A 62 -22.28 -15.93 -14.13
CA GLY A 62 -21.43 -15.56 -13.00
C GLY A 62 -21.48 -16.56 -11.85
N LEU A 63 -22.63 -17.24 -11.64
CA LEU A 63 -22.76 -18.30 -10.62
C LEU A 63 -21.91 -19.53 -10.98
N GLU A 64 -21.82 -19.88 -12.26
CA GLU A 64 -20.94 -20.95 -12.73
C GLU A 64 -19.46 -20.57 -12.53
N ASP A 65 -19.06 -19.37 -12.94
CA ASP A 65 -17.70 -18.86 -12.73
C ASP A 65 -17.35 -18.75 -11.24
N LEU A 66 -18.31 -18.36 -10.40
CA LEU A 66 -18.14 -18.32 -8.94
C LEU A 66 -17.89 -19.73 -8.38
N SER A 67 -18.66 -20.72 -8.81
CA SER A 67 -18.52 -22.12 -8.41
C SER A 67 -17.18 -22.72 -8.86
N ASN A 68 -16.76 -22.39 -10.08
CA ASN A 68 -15.52 -22.87 -10.68
C ASN A 68 -14.30 -22.03 -10.29
N LYS A 69 -14.50 -20.96 -9.50
CA LYS A 69 -13.47 -20.01 -9.06
C LYS A 69 -12.74 -19.36 -10.24
N VAL A 70 -13.48 -18.79 -11.19
CA VAL A 70 -12.95 -18.15 -12.39
C VAL A 70 -13.21 -16.66 -12.38
N LEU A 71 -12.18 -15.87 -12.69
CA LEU A 71 -12.26 -14.43 -12.94
C LEU A 71 -12.40 -14.21 -14.44
N ARG A 72 -13.62 -14.02 -14.91
CA ARG A 72 -13.98 -13.80 -16.32
C ARG A 72 -14.57 -12.43 -16.51
N HIS A 73 -14.12 -11.67 -17.52
CA HIS A 73 -14.76 -10.41 -17.91
C HIS A 73 -16.16 -10.64 -18.49
N VAL A 74 -17.06 -9.68 -18.27
CA VAL A 74 -18.47 -9.82 -18.67
C VAL A 74 -18.65 -9.71 -20.17
N SER A 75 -18.02 -8.74 -20.82
CA SER A 75 -18.22 -8.40 -22.22
C SER A 75 -17.05 -7.58 -22.78
N GLU A 76 -17.06 -7.29 -24.07
CA GLU A 76 -16.11 -6.40 -24.73
C GLU A 76 -16.09 -4.96 -24.13
N ALA A 77 -17.17 -4.54 -23.46
CA ALA A 77 -17.20 -3.29 -22.72
C ALA A 77 -16.15 -3.23 -21.58
N PHE A 78 -15.51 -4.34 -21.25
CA PHE A 78 -14.41 -4.40 -20.29
C PHE A 78 -13.28 -3.40 -20.61
N VAL A 79 -12.95 -3.21 -21.89
CA VAL A 79 -11.89 -2.31 -22.35
C VAL A 79 -12.21 -0.83 -22.21
N GLU A 80 -13.49 -0.47 -22.00
CA GLU A 80 -13.91 0.92 -21.89
C GLU A 80 -13.34 1.62 -20.66
N ASP A 81 -13.20 0.91 -19.53
CA ASP A 81 -12.52 1.41 -18.33
C ASP A 81 -11.21 0.63 -18.08
N PRO A 82 -10.04 1.19 -18.43
CA PRO A 82 -8.76 0.52 -18.24
C PRO A 82 -8.45 0.14 -16.78
N LEU A 83 -9.10 0.76 -15.79
CA LEU A 83 -8.93 0.39 -14.38
C LEU A 83 -9.39 -1.06 -14.09
N ARG A 84 -10.30 -1.59 -14.91
CA ARG A 84 -10.76 -2.99 -14.79
C ARG A 84 -9.61 -3.98 -14.88
N PHE A 85 -8.55 -3.64 -15.60
CA PHE A 85 -7.31 -4.40 -15.63
C PHE A 85 -6.74 -4.61 -14.19
N PHE A 86 -6.57 -3.54 -13.45
CA PHE A 86 -6.07 -3.60 -12.06
C PHE A 86 -7.10 -4.16 -11.08
N ARG A 87 -8.39 -4.02 -11.38
CA ARG A 87 -9.45 -4.64 -10.60
C ARG A 87 -9.39 -6.17 -10.68
N VAL A 88 -9.05 -6.77 -11.83
CA VAL A 88 -8.81 -8.22 -11.94
C VAL A 88 -7.67 -8.65 -11.03
N ALA A 89 -6.51 -7.95 -11.04
CA ALA A 89 -5.39 -8.25 -10.16
C ALA A 89 -5.76 -8.14 -8.67
N ARG A 90 -6.58 -7.15 -8.31
CA ARG A 90 -7.13 -7.01 -6.96
C ARG A 90 -8.05 -8.17 -6.60
N PHE A 91 -8.98 -8.56 -7.46
CA PHE A 91 -9.88 -9.68 -7.19
C PHE A 91 -9.12 -10.99 -7.07
N ALA A 92 -8.08 -11.21 -7.88
CA ALA A 92 -7.19 -12.36 -7.71
C ALA A 92 -6.54 -12.39 -6.31
N SER A 93 -6.18 -11.21 -5.76
CA SER A 93 -5.65 -11.10 -4.41
C SER A 93 -6.70 -11.34 -3.31
N GLN A 94 -7.96 -10.93 -3.55
CA GLN A 94 -9.06 -10.98 -2.59
C GLN A 94 -9.78 -12.34 -2.53
N LEU A 95 -9.74 -13.11 -3.60
CA LEU A 95 -10.49 -14.35 -3.77
C LEU A 95 -9.52 -15.56 -3.88
N PRO A 96 -9.15 -16.16 -2.75
CA PRO A 96 -8.22 -17.30 -2.73
C PRO A 96 -8.69 -18.45 -3.63
N GLY A 97 -7.76 -18.96 -4.43
CA GLY A 97 -8.00 -20.10 -5.32
C GLY A 97 -8.73 -19.76 -6.62
N PHE A 98 -9.06 -18.47 -6.88
CA PHE A 98 -9.60 -18.06 -8.19
C PHE A 98 -8.49 -17.99 -9.23
N SER A 99 -8.80 -18.42 -10.46
CA SER A 99 -7.92 -18.31 -11.63
C SER A 99 -8.51 -17.36 -12.65
N MET A 100 -7.66 -16.70 -13.41
CA MET A 100 -8.10 -15.81 -14.51
C MET A 100 -8.44 -16.66 -15.73
N ALA A 101 -9.59 -16.38 -16.35
CA ALA A 101 -10.00 -17.00 -17.62
C ALA A 101 -9.01 -16.64 -18.74
N GLN A 102 -8.77 -17.58 -19.66
CA GLN A 102 -7.80 -17.39 -20.76
C GLN A 102 -8.18 -16.20 -21.66
N GLU A 103 -9.45 -16.05 -21.98
CA GLU A 103 -9.96 -14.92 -22.76
C GLU A 103 -9.80 -13.58 -22.03
N THR A 104 -9.93 -13.54 -20.70
CA THR A 104 -9.69 -12.34 -19.90
C THR A 104 -8.20 -11.98 -19.89
N SER A 105 -7.32 -12.97 -19.72
CA SER A 105 -5.87 -12.78 -19.85
C SER A 105 -5.48 -12.27 -21.23
N PHE A 106 -6.08 -12.82 -22.28
CA PHE A 106 -5.83 -12.37 -23.64
C PHE A 106 -6.26 -10.91 -23.85
N LEU A 107 -7.48 -10.55 -23.41
CA LEU A 107 -8.01 -9.20 -23.50
C LEU A 107 -7.14 -8.19 -22.72
N MET A 108 -6.71 -8.53 -21.51
CA MET A 108 -5.80 -7.71 -20.71
C MET A 108 -4.46 -7.48 -21.42
N ARG A 109 -3.88 -8.49 -22.05
CA ARG A 109 -2.66 -8.33 -22.88
C ARG A 109 -2.89 -7.39 -24.08
N GLN A 110 -4.06 -7.45 -24.71
CA GLN A 110 -4.39 -6.53 -25.80
C GLN A 110 -4.50 -5.09 -25.29
N MET A 111 -5.20 -4.84 -24.17
CA MET A 111 -5.30 -3.52 -23.53
C MET A 111 -3.91 -2.95 -23.23
N TYR A 112 -3.02 -3.75 -22.67
CA TYR A 112 -1.64 -3.35 -22.40
C TYR A 112 -0.90 -2.96 -23.69
N ARG A 113 -0.94 -3.80 -24.74
CA ARG A 113 -0.27 -3.53 -26.03
C ARG A 113 -0.78 -2.29 -26.73
N LEU A 114 -2.04 -1.94 -26.53
CA LEU A 114 -2.67 -0.74 -27.10
C LEU A 114 -2.41 0.52 -26.27
N GLY A 115 -1.65 0.44 -25.16
CA GLY A 115 -1.36 1.58 -24.30
C GLY A 115 -2.57 2.06 -23.47
N SER A 116 -3.62 1.24 -23.33
CA SER A 116 -4.84 1.66 -22.62
C SER A 116 -4.57 2.01 -21.15
N LEU A 117 -3.51 1.46 -20.54
CA LEU A 117 -3.18 1.72 -19.14
C LEU A 117 -2.57 3.12 -18.90
N ASP A 118 -2.07 3.78 -19.95
CA ASP A 118 -1.43 5.10 -19.87
C ASP A 118 -2.44 6.22 -19.54
N GLU A 119 -3.74 5.98 -19.80
CA GLU A 119 -4.81 6.93 -19.51
C GLU A 119 -5.19 7.00 -18.02
N LEU A 120 -4.70 6.08 -17.20
CA LEU A 120 -5.09 5.99 -15.79
C LEU A 120 -4.37 7.02 -14.93
N SER A 121 -5.04 7.45 -13.86
CA SER A 121 -4.38 8.23 -12.81
C SER A 121 -3.75 7.32 -11.75
N GLY A 122 -2.61 7.74 -11.22
CA GLY A 122 -1.90 6.99 -10.17
C GLY A 122 -2.76 6.77 -8.93
N GLU A 123 -3.60 7.74 -8.56
CA GLU A 123 -4.50 7.64 -7.40
C GLU A 123 -5.50 6.48 -7.53
N ARG A 124 -6.09 6.30 -8.74
CA ARG A 124 -7.05 5.20 -8.97
C ARG A 124 -6.35 3.85 -8.87
N ILE A 125 -5.14 3.72 -9.43
CA ILE A 125 -4.35 2.50 -9.37
C ILE A 125 -3.91 2.22 -7.93
N TRP A 126 -3.48 3.25 -7.19
CA TRP A 126 -3.13 3.10 -5.79
C TRP A 126 -4.29 2.53 -4.95
N GLN A 127 -5.53 3.00 -5.19
CA GLN A 127 -6.69 2.48 -4.46
C GLN A 127 -6.94 0.99 -4.71
N GLU A 128 -6.73 0.50 -5.92
CA GLU A 128 -6.84 -0.92 -6.21
C GLU A 128 -5.66 -1.72 -5.61
N PHE A 129 -4.44 -1.17 -5.70
CA PHE A 129 -3.25 -1.79 -5.12
C PHE A 129 -3.31 -1.84 -3.60
N LEU A 130 -3.79 -0.78 -2.94
CA LEU A 130 -4.00 -0.77 -1.49
C LEU A 130 -4.95 -1.89 -1.04
N LYS A 131 -6.06 -2.08 -1.74
CA LYS A 131 -7.01 -3.18 -1.47
C LYS A 131 -6.36 -4.55 -1.69
N ALA A 132 -5.46 -4.67 -2.68
CA ALA A 132 -4.70 -5.90 -2.89
C ALA A 132 -3.67 -6.14 -1.77
N LEU A 133 -3.00 -5.09 -1.29
CA LEU A 133 -2.11 -5.18 -0.11
C LEU A 133 -2.86 -5.58 1.17
N GLN A 134 -4.14 -5.24 1.31
CA GLN A 134 -5.00 -5.64 2.43
C GLN A 134 -5.56 -7.06 2.29
N ALA A 135 -5.50 -7.63 1.10
CA ALA A 135 -6.13 -8.90 0.76
C ALA A 135 -5.41 -10.12 1.38
N PRO A 136 -6.09 -11.30 1.43
CA PRO A 136 -5.48 -12.55 1.91
C PRO A 136 -4.28 -13.01 1.10
N GLU A 137 -4.28 -12.82 -0.22
CA GLU A 137 -3.23 -13.29 -1.14
C GLU A 137 -2.61 -12.14 -1.95
N PRO A 138 -1.91 -11.16 -1.31
CA PRO A 138 -1.43 -9.95 -1.98
C PRO A 138 -0.41 -10.24 -3.10
N ASN A 139 0.28 -11.38 -3.08
CA ASN A 139 1.21 -11.79 -4.14
C ASN A 139 0.52 -12.00 -5.48
N ARG A 140 -0.76 -12.38 -5.47
CA ARG A 140 -1.57 -12.58 -6.69
C ARG A 140 -1.69 -11.33 -7.55
N TRP A 141 -1.54 -10.14 -6.97
CA TRP A 141 -1.42 -8.90 -7.74
C TRP A 141 -0.26 -8.97 -8.74
N PHE A 142 0.93 -9.25 -8.25
CA PHE A 142 2.14 -9.31 -9.09
C PHE A 142 2.16 -10.53 -10.01
N GLU A 143 1.63 -11.67 -9.55
CA GLU A 143 1.44 -12.86 -10.38
C GLU A 143 0.53 -12.55 -11.58
N THR A 144 -0.59 -11.84 -11.37
CA THR A 144 -1.51 -11.43 -12.44
C THR A 144 -0.80 -10.51 -13.44
N LEU A 145 -0.02 -9.52 -12.98
CA LEU A 145 0.76 -8.64 -13.86
C LEU A 145 1.82 -9.42 -14.66
N SER A 146 2.46 -10.40 -14.02
CA SER A 146 3.43 -11.30 -14.67
C SER A 146 2.78 -12.17 -15.74
N ASP A 147 1.64 -12.78 -15.46
CA ASP A 147 0.90 -13.65 -16.38
C ASP A 147 0.51 -12.93 -17.67
N VAL A 148 0.19 -11.65 -17.57
CA VAL A 148 -0.16 -10.82 -18.74
C VAL A 148 1.04 -10.00 -19.26
N GLN A 149 2.21 -10.08 -18.62
CA GLN A 149 3.44 -9.38 -18.98
C GLN A 149 3.27 -7.85 -19.03
N ALA A 150 2.53 -7.28 -18.09
CA ALA A 150 2.12 -5.88 -18.08
C ALA A 150 2.51 -5.17 -16.77
N TYR A 151 3.80 -4.96 -16.56
CA TYR A 151 4.31 -4.17 -15.45
C TYR A 151 4.33 -2.66 -15.74
N ASP A 152 4.69 -2.27 -16.97
CA ASP A 152 4.74 -0.87 -17.37
C ASP A 152 3.33 -0.31 -17.68
N PRO A 153 3.16 1.02 -17.57
CA PRO A 153 4.11 2.00 -17.05
C PRO A 153 4.14 2.07 -15.51
N TRP A 154 3.24 1.38 -14.81
CA TRP A 154 2.92 1.64 -13.40
C TRP A 154 3.74 0.83 -12.39
N PHE A 155 4.08 -0.41 -12.72
CA PHE A 155 4.76 -1.36 -11.84
C PHE A 155 6.12 -1.82 -12.38
N GLY A 156 6.68 -1.10 -13.35
CA GLY A 156 7.95 -1.44 -14.01
C GLY A 156 9.12 -1.67 -13.04
N VAL A 157 9.13 -0.97 -11.90
CA VAL A 157 10.13 -1.15 -10.83
C VAL A 157 10.18 -2.57 -10.25
N PHE A 158 9.14 -3.40 -10.49
CA PHE A 158 9.07 -4.79 -10.05
C PHE A 158 9.40 -5.79 -11.15
N SER A 159 9.58 -5.34 -12.39
CA SER A 159 9.89 -6.23 -13.51
C SER A 159 11.20 -6.98 -13.27
N GLY A 160 11.16 -8.30 -13.42
CA GLY A 160 12.32 -9.17 -13.17
C GLY A 160 12.67 -9.42 -11.70
N LYS A 161 11.97 -8.81 -10.73
CA LYS A 161 12.19 -9.05 -9.31
C LYS A 161 11.38 -10.27 -8.83
N THR A 162 12.02 -11.17 -8.09
CA THR A 162 11.35 -12.29 -7.43
C THR A 162 11.26 -12.02 -5.94
N PHE A 163 10.06 -11.98 -5.39
CA PHE A 163 9.80 -11.71 -3.97
C PHE A 163 8.45 -12.26 -3.53
N LYS A 164 8.24 -12.32 -2.24
CA LYS A 164 6.94 -12.60 -1.63
C LYS A 164 6.61 -11.50 -0.63
N ILE A 165 5.38 -11.04 -0.66
CA ILE A 165 4.85 -10.11 0.33
C ILE A 165 4.66 -10.86 1.64
N ALA A 166 5.31 -10.40 2.69
CA ALA A 166 5.21 -10.99 4.02
C ALA A 166 3.80 -10.76 4.63
N PRO A 167 3.37 -11.59 5.58
CA PRO A 167 2.20 -11.29 6.41
C PRO A 167 2.34 -9.92 7.12
N GLY A 168 1.23 -9.25 7.37
CA GLY A 168 1.22 -7.97 8.06
C GLY A 168 0.09 -7.05 7.58
N SER A 169 0.03 -5.85 8.13
CA SER A 169 -0.82 -4.76 7.67
C SER A 169 -0.39 -4.26 6.29
N ALA A 170 -1.25 -3.50 5.62
CA ALA A 170 -0.94 -2.97 4.28
C ALA A 170 0.33 -2.09 4.29
N ILE A 171 0.55 -1.31 5.36
CA ILE A 171 1.72 -0.44 5.47
C ILE A 171 3.01 -1.25 5.69
N GLU A 172 2.98 -2.33 6.48
CA GLU A 172 4.11 -3.24 6.66
C GLU A 172 4.42 -3.96 5.35
N ARG A 173 3.41 -4.50 4.68
CA ARG A 173 3.54 -5.16 3.37
C ARG A 173 4.16 -4.23 2.32
N PHE A 174 3.71 -2.97 2.27
CA PHE A 174 4.28 -1.97 1.38
C PHE A 174 5.74 -1.64 1.75
N ALA A 175 6.02 -1.42 3.04
CA ALA A 175 7.35 -1.09 3.51
C ALA A 175 8.38 -2.20 3.21
N LEU A 176 7.95 -3.46 3.17
CA LEU A 176 8.79 -4.62 2.87
C LEU A 176 8.95 -4.94 1.38
N LEU A 177 8.31 -4.20 0.47
CA LEU A 177 8.52 -4.38 -0.96
C LEU A 177 10.01 -4.18 -1.31
N PRO A 178 10.58 -4.95 -2.26
CA PRO A 178 12.00 -4.92 -2.60
C PRO A 178 12.36 -3.71 -3.46
N LEU A 179 12.20 -2.53 -2.89
CA LEU A 179 12.47 -1.23 -3.53
C LEU A 179 13.66 -0.55 -2.88
N SER A 180 14.51 0.05 -3.71
CA SER A 180 15.54 1.00 -3.28
C SER A 180 14.91 2.34 -2.87
N GLU A 181 15.69 3.23 -2.27
CA GLU A 181 15.23 4.57 -1.90
C GLU A 181 14.72 5.37 -3.11
N GLU A 182 15.46 5.35 -4.22
CA GLU A 182 15.08 6.03 -5.47
C GLU A 182 13.79 5.46 -6.06
N GLU A 183 13.66 4.12 -6.09
CA GLU A 183 12.46 3.45 -6.56
C GLU A 183 11.24 3.77 -5.67
N ILE A 184 11.41 3.85 -4.34
CA ILE A 184 10.32 4.25 -3.42
C ILE A 184 9.84 5.66 -3.75
N LEU A 185 10.75 6.62 -3.93
CA LEU A 185 10.40 8.00 -4.23
C LEU A 185 9.67 8.12 -5.58
N THR A 186 10.21 7.48 -6.61
CA THR A 186 9.64 7.49 -7.96
C THR A 186 8.26 6.82 -7.98
N PHE A 187 8.15 5.61 -7.45
CA PHE A 187 6.91 4.83 -7.40
C PHE A 187 5.83 5.53 -6.57
N SER A 188 6.21 6.10 -5.41
CA SER A 188 5.29 6.85 -4.56
C SER A 188 4.79 8.13 -5.23
N GLY A 189 5.65 8.83 -5.97
CA GLY A 189 5.27 10.03 -6.72
C GLY A 189 4.30 9.71 -7.86
N MET A 190 4.57 8.62 -8.59
CA MET A 190 3.77 8.18 -9.73
C MET A 190 2.37 7.72 -9.33
N LEU A 191 2.23 6.91 -8.29
CA LEU A 191 0.94 6.42 -7.80
C LEU A 191 0.26 7.37 -6.80
N LYS A 192 0.89 8.49 -6.42
CA LYS A 192 0.40 9.40 -5.38
C LYS A 192 0.16 8.69 -4.05
N ILE A 193 1.10 7.83 -3.68
CA ILE A 193 1.02 7.02 -2.46
C ILE A 193 1.01 7.92 -1.22
N PRO A 194 0.12 7.69 -0.23
CA PRO A 194 0.09 8.44 1.01
C PRO A 194 1.45 8.41 1.72
N LYS A 195 1.81 9.57 2.31
CA LYS A 195 3.14 9.78 2.91
C LYS A 195 3.50 8.75 3.99
N GLU A 196 2.52 8.24 4.71
CA GLU A 196 2.74 7.22 5.75
C GLU A 196 3.36 5.93 5.18
N PHE A 197 2.90 5.47 4.01
CA PHE A 197 3.44 4.28 3.34
C PHE A 197 4.85 4.52 2.81
N SER A 198 5.05 5.61 2.07
CA SER A 198 6.37 5.94 1.51
C SER A 198 7.40 6.19 2.61
N GLN A 199 6.99 6.85 3.72
CA GLN A 199 7.88 7.10 4.84
C GLN A 199 8.28 5.80 5.55
N ALA A 200 7.35 4.87 5.77
CA ALA A 200 7.65 3.57 6.37
C ALA A 200 8.66 2.78 5.54
N ALA A 201 8.49 2.79 4.20
CA ALA A 201 9.43 2.14 3.29
C ALA A 201 10.81 2.81 3.30
N LEU A 202 10.87 4.15 3.30
CA LEU A 202 12.12 4.91 3.39
C LEU A 202 12.83 4.68 4.72
N ASP A 203 12.10 4.65 5.83
CA ASP A 203 12.67 4.38 7.16
C ASP A 203 13.30 3.00 7.20
N ARG A 204 12.64 1.99 6.61
CA ARG A 204 13.20 0.65 6.49
C ARG A 204 14.51 0.65 5.70
N VAL A 205 14.53 1.25 4.53
CA VAL A 205 15.73 1.23 3.66
C VAL A 205 16.90 1.99 4.29
N ARG A 206 16.62 3.11 4.97
CA ARG A 206 17.66 3.99 5.52
C ARG A 206 18.20 3.55 6.87
N HIS A 207 17.40 2.87 7.68
CA HIS A 207 17.71 2.69 9.09
C HIS A 207 17.72 1.23 9.57
N LEU A 208 16.95 0.31 8.93
CA LEU A 208 16.80 -1.06 9.45
C LEU A 208 18.13 -1.82 9.50
N GLU A 209 19.01 -1.63 8.52
CA GLU A 209 20.31 -2.28 8.46
C GLU A 209 21.16 -1.96 9.71
N TYR A 210 21.12 -0.71 10.18
CA TYR A 210 21.82 -0.32 11.40
C TYR A 210 21.35 -1.14 12.61
N PHE A 211 20.04 -1.30 12.78
CA PHE A 211 19.48 -2.04 13.92
C PHE A 211 19.66 -3.55 13.80
N ASN A 212 19.75 -4.08 12.59
CA ASN A 212 20.03 -5.51 12.37
C ASN A 212 21.51 -5.87 12.58
N SER A 213 22.42 -4.94 12.29
CA SER A 213 23.86 -5.19 12.28
C SER A 213 24.57 -4.81 13.57
N ASN A 214 23.89 -4.18 14.51
CA ASN A 214 24.48 -3.73 15.77
C ASN A 214 23.72 -4.31 16.98
N SER A 215 24.50 -4.74 17.98
CA SER A 215 23.94 -5.00 19.31
C SER A 215 23.65 -3.67 20.02
N PRO A 216 22.55 -3.55 20.80
CA PRO A 216 22.26 -2.37 21.59
C PRO A 216 23.41 -1.93 22.49
N ASP A 217 24.13 -2.88 23.11
CA ASP A 217 25.20 -2.60 24.08
C ASP A 217 26.49 -2.11 23.40
N GLU A 218 26.77 -2.55 22.19
CA GLU A 218 27.99 -2.20 21.44
C GLU A 218 27.76 -1.01 20.48
N ALA A 219 26.54 -0.54 20.36
CA ALA A 219 26.16 0.51 19.41
C ALA A 219 26.82 1.84 19.75
N ASN A 220 27.43 2.50 18.75
CA ASN A 220 27.94 3.85 18.89
C ASN A 220 26.79 4.81 19.22
N LEU A 221 26.86 5.43 20.42
CA LEU A 221 25.80 6.27 20.95
C LEU A 221 25.45 7.47 20.05
N ALA A 222 26.45 8.10 19.44
CA ALA A 222 26.21 9.25 18.58
C ALA A 222 25.47 8.85 17.29
N VAL A 223 25.84 7.71 16.67
CA VAL A 223 25.17 7.17 15.50
C VAL A 223 23.74 6.73 15.85
N TYR A 224 23.57 6.02 16.95
CA TYR A 224 22.25 5.64 17.45
C TYR A 224 21.34 6.86 17.68
N TYR A 225 21.86 7.90 18.32
CA TYR A 225 21.11 9.14 18.54
C TYR A 225 20.70 9.80 17.21
N ASP A 226 21.55 9.80 16.19
CA ASP A 226 21.24 10.35 14.89
C ASP A 226 20.09 9.57 14.20
N HIS A 227 20.00 8.24 14.39
CA HIS A 227 18.85 7.46 13.98
C HIS A 227 17.56 7.85 14.72
N LEU A 228 17.63 8.08 16.04
CA LEU A 228 16.47 8.56 16.82
C LEU A 228 15.94 9.91 16.31
N VAL A 229 16.85 10.81 15.97
CA VAL A 229 16.49 12.14 15.40
C VAL A 229 15.85 11.99 14.03
N ALA A 230 16.46 11.21 13.14
CA ALA A 230 15.95 10.99 11.77
C ALA A 230 14.55 10.36 11.78
N LEU A 231 14.30 9.41 12.67
CA LEU A 231 13.00 8.77 12.89
C LEU A 231 12.02 9.64 13.69
N LYS A 232 12.44 10.85 14.12
CA LYS A 232 11.67 11.76 14.98
C LYS A 232 11.21 11.14 16.31
N ALA A 233 11.92 10.12 16.78
CA ALA A 233 11.56 9.35 17.96
C ALA A 233 11.49 10.19 19.24
N LEU A 234 12.26 11.28 19.31
CA LEU A 234 12.28 12.22 20.44
C LEU A 234 10.94 12.95 20.65
N HIS A 235 10.09 13.02 19.63
CA HIS A 235 8.77 13.65 19.70
C HIS A 235 7.63 12.63 19.63
N ASN A 236 7.78 11.63 18.76
CA ASN A 236 6.84 10.53 18.58
C ASN A 236 7.59 9.26 18.22
N PRO A 237 7.69 8.29 19.14
CA PRO A 237 8.48 7.08 18.95
C PRO A 237 7.84 6.07 17.99
N PHE A 238 6.63 6.32 17.47
CA PHE A 238 5.90 5.38 16.64
C PHE A 238 6.72 4.86 15.46
N ARG A 239 7.40 5.75 14.71
CA ARG A 239 8.19 5.35 13.53
C ARG A 239 9.38 4.46 13.90
N LEU A 240 10.03 4.73 15.05
CA LEU A 240 11.11 3.90 15.57
C LEU A 240 10.59 2.50 15.91
N PHE A 241 9.56 2.40 16.75
CA PHE A 241 9.04 1.11 17.18
C PHE A 241 8.44 0.31 16.02
N PHE A 242 7.78 0.98 15.08
CA PHE A 242 7.31 0.37 13.84
C PHE A 242 8.47 -0.20 13.00
N LEU A 243 9.59 0.53 12.90
CA LEU A 243 10.79 0.05 12.21
C LEU A 243 11.40 -1.17 12.92
N LEU A 244 11.49 -1.15 14.25
CA LEU A 244 12.04 -2.25 15.03
C LEU A 244 11.23 -3.56 14.87
N ASP A 245 9.94 -3.47 14.55
CA ASP A 245 9.11 -4.65 14.29
C ASP A 245 9.53 -5.43 13.05
N PHE A 246 10.32 -4.84 12.15
CA PHE A 246 10.91 -5.54 11.00
C PHE A 246 12.16 -6.37 11.35
N ILE A 247 12.73 -6.24 12.55
CA ILE A 247 13.85 -7.06 13.01
C ILE A 247 13.32 -8.49 13.22
N GLN A 248 13.91 -9.44 12.49
CA GLN A 248 13.48 -10.85 12.52
C GLN A 248 13.95 -11.58 13.79
N ASP A 249 15.14 -11.24 14.32
CA ASP A 249 15.62 -11.74 15.59
C ASP A 249 14.82 -11.12 16.75
N VAL A 250 14.04 -11.96 17.42
CA VAL A 250 13.15 -11.53 18.50
C VAL A 250 13.93 -10.96 19.69
N SER A 251 15.07 -11.60 20.05
CA SER A 251 15.90 -11.12 21.18
C SER A 251 16.48 -9.74 20.89
N LEU A 252 17.09 -9.59 19.71
CA LEU A 252 17.67 -8.31 19.27
C LEU A 252 16.59 -7.21 19.17
N ARG A 253 15.42 -7.55 18.67
CA ARG A 253 14.29 -6.62 18.61
C ARG A 253 13.86 -6.13 19.97
N ASP A 254 13.72 -7.05 20.94
CA ASP A 254 13.25 -6.73 22.29
C ASP A 254 14.32 -5.94 23.06
N GLU A 255 15.60 -6.25 22.88
CA GLU A 255 16.73 -5.47 23.41
C GLU A 255 16.73 -4.03 22.86
N TRP A 256 16.58 -3.85 21.54
CA TRP A 256 16.47 -2.52 20.94
C TRP A 256 15.23 -1.75 21.42
N ARG A 257 14.10 -2.42 21.58
CA ARG A 257 12.88 -1.81 22.13
C ARG A 257 13.11 -1.33 23.57
N SER A 258 13.71 -2.16 24.41
CA SER A 258 14.05 -1.84 25.81
C SER A 258 14.99 -0.65 25.89
N LYS A 259 16.13 -0.70 25.19
CA LYS A 259 17.10 0.40 25.15
C LYS A 259 16.48 1.69 24.63
N SER A 260 15.70 1.61 23.55
CA SER A 260 15.08 2.79 22.95
C SER A 260 14.04 3.43 23.87
N SER A 261 13.19 2.63 24.53
CA SER A 261 12.23 3.12 25.51
C SER A 261 12.94 3.86 26.65
N HIS A 262 13.93 3.20 27.24
CA HIS A 262 14.71 3.78 28.34
C HIS A 262 15.43 5.07 27.93
N THR A 263 16.08 5.09 26.75
CA THR A 263 16.76 6.29 26.22
C THR A 263 15.80 7.47 26.06
N LEU A 264 14.59 7.22 25.53
CA LEU A 264 13.58 8.27 25.31
C LEU A 264 13.04 8.81 26.64
N ASP A 265 12.83 7.95 27.63
CA ASP A 265 12.39 8.34 28.96
C ASP A 265 13.45 9.21 29.67
N VAL A 266 14.73 8.81 29.64
CA VAL A 266 15.86 9.58 30.20
C VAL A 266 15.97 10.96 29.58
N ILE A 267 15.86 11.07 28.23
CA ILE A 267 15.87 12.38 27.54
C ILE A 267 14.69 13.23 27.99
N LYS A 268 13.52 12.63 28.17
CA LYS A 268 12.29 13.33 28.57
C LYS A 268 12.39 13.84 30.01
N GLU A 269 12.89 13.03 30.93
CA GLU A 269 13.11 13.42 32.33
C GLU A 269 14.07 14.58 32.50
N HIS A 270 15.11 14.66 31.65
CA HIS A 270 16.13 15.70 31.70
C HIS A 270 15.84 16.88 30.77
N LYS A 271 14.66 16.96 30.17
CA LYS A 271 14.32 17.96 29.16
C LYS A 271 14.55 19.38 29.60
N GLU A 272 14.10 19.75 30.79
CA GLU A 272 14.24 21.12 31.33
C GLU A 272 15.72 21.51 31.53
N ASN A 273 16.54 20.62 32.02
CA ASN A 273 17.97 20.85 32.21
C ASN A 273 18.68 21.03 30.86
N ILE A 274 18.36 20.18 29.85
CA ILE A 274 18.89 20.25 28.49
C ILE A 274 18.53 21.58 27.83
N GLU A 275 17.27 22.01 27.94
CA GLU A 275 16.78 23.27 27.38
C GLU A 275 17.42 24.49 28.08
N THR A 276 17.64 24.40 29.37
CA THR A 276 18.30 25.47 30.17
C THR A 276 19.75 25.66 29.76
N GLU A 277 20.51 24.58 29.56
CA GLU A 277 21.90 24.66 29.06
C GLU A 277 22.05 25.31 27.70
N ALA A 278 21.04 25.29 26.90
CA ALA A 278 21.02 25.86 25.54
C ALA A 278 20.21 27.15 25.43
N SER A 279 19.71 27.69 26.55
CA SER A 279 18.73 28.79 26.55
C SER A 279 19.28 30.11 25.98
N SER A 280 20.59 30.36 26.17
CA SER A 280 21.27 31.58 25.67
C SER A 280 21.74 31.48 24.21
N LEU A 281 21.64 30.31 23.59
CA LEU A 281 22.14 30.03 22.24
C LEU A 281 21.00 30.10 21.20
N LEU A 282 21.37 30.37 19.95
CA LEU A 282 20.44 30.46 18.82
C LEU A 282 20.92 29.60 17.63
N GLY A 283 19.99 29.23 16.77
CA GLY A 283 20.28 28.56 15.50
C GLY A 283 21.04 27.24 15.67
N GLN A 284 22.10 27.06 14.88
CA GLN A 284 22.89 25.82 14.84
C GLN A 284 23.61 25.53 16.15
N GLU A 285 24.18 26.55 16.80
CA GLU A 285 24.89 26.40 18.09
C GLU A 285 23.96 25.85 19.18
N LYS A 286 22.72 26.32 19.21
CA LYS A 286 21.69 25.78 20.09
C LYS A 286 21.41 24.29 19.81
N GLY A 287 21.27 23.93 18.53
CA GLY A 287 21.07 22.55 18.10
C GLY A 287 22.18 21.60 18.54
N GLU A 288 23.43 22.01 18.33
CA GLU A 288 24.62 21.24 18.71
C GLU A 288 24.75 21.10 20.25
N ARG A 289 24.46 22.16 20.99
CA ARG A 289 24.46 22.13 22.46
C ARG A 289 23.41 21.18 23.01
N ILE A 290 22.19 21.21 22.44
CA ILE A 290 21.11 20.27 22.82
C ILE A 290 21.53 18.83 22.50
N LYS A 291 22.10 18.58 21.32
CA LYS A 291 22.62 17.25 20.95
C LYS A 291 23.66 16.76 21.96
N HIS A 292 24.65 17.61 22.28
CA HIS A 292 25.71 17.28 23.26
C HIS A 292 25.13 16.98 24.65
N ALA A 293 24.24 17.82 25.16
CA ALA A 293 23.60 17.62 26.46
C ALA A 293 22.79 16.31 26.52
N ARG A 294 22.05 15.99 25.46
CA ARG A 294 21.31 14.71 25.36
C ARG A 294 22.22 13.50 25.32
N LEU A 295 23.30 13.54 24.53
CA LEU A 295 24.30 12.45 24.49
C LEU A 295 24.94 12.22 25.85
N LYS A 296 25.30 13.30 26.54
CA LYS A 296 25.87 13.21 27.88
C LYS A 296 24.91 12.54 28.89
N VAL A 297 23.66 12.97 28.91
CA VAL A 297 22.63 12.41 29.78
C VAL A 297 22.42 10.91 29.51
N ILE A 298 22.40 10.51 28.23
CA ILE A 298 22.26 9.10 27.83
C ILE A 298 23.53 8.32 28.32
N GLN A 299 24.73 8.84 28.06
CA GLN A 299 25.97 8.19 28.41
C GLN A 299 26.07 7.98 29.92
N ASP A 300 25.82 9.02 30.74
CA ASP A 300 25.86 8.97 32.22
C ASP A 300 24.90 7.90 32.79
N GLN A 301 23.81 7.58 32.05
CA GLN A 301 22.82 6.59 32.45
C GLN A 301 23.22 5.15 32.09
N PHE A 302 23.91 4.96 30.97
CA PHE A 302 24.31 3.64 30.49
C PHE A 302 25.70 3.19 31.02
N GLU A 303 26.50 4.09 31.62
CA GLU A 303 27.75 3.77 32.30
C GLU A 303 27.57 3.41 33.80
N ARG A 304 26.34 3.54 34.31
CA ARG A 304 25.95 3.13 35.68
C ARG A 304 25.34 1.74 35.69
#